data_f57d37e9c32e393fc44f9196e23baf55
#
_entry.id   f57d37e9c32e393fc44f9196e23baf55
#
_cell.length_a   1.000
_cell.length_b   1.000
_cell.length_c   1.000
_cell.angle_alpha   90.00
_cell.angle_beta   90.00
_cell.angle_gamma   90.00
#
_symmetry.space_group_name_H-M   'P 1'
#
loop_
_entity.id
_entity.type
_entity.pdbx_description
1 polymer ?
#
loop_
_entity_poly.entity_id
_entity_poly.type
_entity_poly.pdbx_seq_one_letter_code
_entity_poly.pdbx_strand_id
1 'polypeptide(L)'
;PQGKQFTVRLHFAELEGLKPGERVFDVSIQDTRVLTSFDVADEAGGTMRGIVKEFTGISAAGTIELSFADRVGQACLSGIQLIAE
;
A
#
# COMPACT_ATOMS: atom_id res chain seq x y z
N PRO A 1 -27.64 -7.48 2.95
CA PRO A 1 -27.15 -6.20 2.52
C PRO A 1 -25.73 -6.28 2.02
N GLN A 2 -25.45 -5.36 1.22
CA GLN A 2 -24.12 -5.23 0.67
C GLN A 2 -23.18 -4.64 1.70
N GLY A 3 -21.93 -4.89 1.53
CA GLY A 3 -20.93 -4.22 2.32
C GLY A 3 -20.90 -2.73 2.00
N LYS A 4 -20.22 -2.00 2.83
CA LYS A 4 -20.01 -0.58 2.60
C LYS A 4 -18.76 -0.38 1.78
N GLN A 5 -18.64 0.77 1.16
CA GLN A 5 -17.45 1.12 0.41
C GLN A 5 -16.62 2.09 1.20
N PHE A 6 -15.30 1.95 1.03
CA PHE A 6 -14.31 2.73 1.77
C PHE A 6 -13.25 3.26 0.83
N THR A 7 -12.67 4.37 1.22
CA THR A 7 -11.42 4.83 0.66
C THR A 7 -10.32 4.34 1.57
N VAL A 8 -9.32 3.68 0.99
CA VAL A 8 -8.18 3.15 1.73
C VAL A 8 -6.96 3.97 1.36
N ARG A 9 -6.30 4.57 2.33
CA ARG A 9 -5.05 5.29 2.13
C ARG A 9 -3.92 4.52 2.78
N LEU A 10 -2.92 4.18 1.99
CA LEU A 10 -1.75 3.47 2.45
C LEU A 10 -0.58 4.45 2.49
N HIS A 11 0.03 4.55 3.66
CA HIS A 11 1.17 5.43 3.88
C HIS A 11 2.45 4.61 3.86
N PHE A 12 3.37 4.99 3.00
CA PHE A 12 4.65 4.32 2.86
C PHE A 12 5.78 5.30 3.11
N ALA A 13 6.85 4.82 3.70
CA ALA A 13 8.08 5.60 3.85
C ALA A 13 9.25 4.64 3.86
N GLU A 14 10.30 4.98 3.12
CA GLU A 14 11.52 4.19 3.12
C GLU A 14 12.45 4.76 4.19
N LEU A 15 12.44 4.15 5.37
CA LEU A 15 13.16 4.64 6.53
C LEU A 15 14.49 3.93 6.79
N GLU A 16 14.81 2.90 6.00
CA GLU A 16 16.03 2.14 6.17
C GLU A 16 17.15 2.59 5.22
N GLY A 17 16.89 3.65 4.47
CA GLY A 17 17.90 4.18 3.57
C GLY A 17 18.12 3.35 2.31
N LEU A 18 17.19 2.48 1.96
CA LEU A 18 17.30 1.67 0.75
C LEU A 18 17.10 2.54 -0.48
N LYS A 19 17.86 2.24 -1.52
CA LYS A 19 17.79 2.96 -2.78
C LYS A 19 16.72 2.34 -3.68
N PRO A 20 16.30 3.07 -4.74
CA PRO A 20 15.39 2.48 -5.73
C PRO A 20 15.88 1.12 -6.20
N GLY A 21 14.96 0.16 -6.30
CA GLY A 21 15.29 -1.19 -6.70
C GLY A 21 15.63 -2.14 -5.57
N GLU A 22 15.85 -1.64 -4.36
CA GLU A 22 16.25 -2.47 -3.22
C GLU A 22 15.07 -2.97 -2.39
N ARG A 23 13.90 -2.38 -2.56
CA ARG A 23 12.67 -2.84 -1.93
C ARG A 23 11.52 -2.69 -2.92
N VAL A 24 11.03 -3.82 -3.41
CA VAL A 24 9.96 -3.85 -4.41
C VAL A 24 8.95 -4.91 -3.99
N PHE A 25 7.67 -4.56 -4.01
CA PHE A 25 6.63 -5.49 -3.59
C PHE A 25 5.30 -5.19 -4.27
N ASP A 26 4.39 -6.15 -4.21
CA ASP A 26 3.02 -5.98 -4.68
C ASP A 26 2.11 -5.79 -3.49
N VAL A 27 1.02 -5.07 -3.68
CA VAL A 27 0.00 -4.88 -2.65
C VAL A 27 -1.35 -5.25 -3.24
N SER A 28 -2.13 -6.02 -2.48
CA SER A 28 -3.50 -6.37 -2.84
C SER A 28 -4.44 -5.94 -1.72
N ILE A 29 -5.63 -5.47 -2.09
CA ILE A 29 -6.69 -5.15 -1.15
C ILE A 29 -7.88 -6.00 -1.55
N GLN A 30 -8.43 -6.80 -0.62
CA GLN A 30 -9.58 -7.67 -0.87
C GLN A 30 -9.35 -8.54 -2.10
N ASP A 31 -8.17 -9.17 -2.18
CA ASP A 31 -7.76 -10.06 -3.27
C ASP A 31 -7.60 -9.39 -4.63
N THR A 32 -7.67 -8.08 -4.68
CA THR A 32 -7.42 -7.33 -5.93
C THR A 32 -6.06 -6.66 -5.83
N ARG A 33 -5.18 -6.94 -6.78
CA ARG A 33 -3.87 -6.30 -6.79
C ARG A 33 -4.02 -4.83 -7.18
N VAL A 34 -3.60 -3.95 -6.28
CA VAL A 34 -3.71 -2.50 -6.49
C VAL A 34 -2.37 -1.85 -6.78
N LEU A 35 -1.27 -2.47 -6.35
CA LEU A 35 0.09 -2.00 -6.65
C LEU A 35 0.91 -3.19 -7.13
N THR A 36 1.63 -3.01 -8.24
CA THR A 36 2.49 -4.03 -8.81
C THR A 36 3.90 -3.49 -8.89
N SER A 37 4.87 -4.27 -8.37
CA SER A 37 6.27 -3.88 -8.37
C SER A 37 6.47 -2.47 -7.82
N PHE A 38 5.83 -2.20 -6.67
CA PHE A 38 5.86 -0.90 -6.04
C PHE A 38 7.20 -0.71 -5.32
N ASP A 39 7.87 0.39 -5.64
CA ASP A 39 9.18 0.76 -5.10
C ASP A 39 9.01 2.09 -4.38
N VAL A 40 9.01 2.06 -3.05
CA VAL A 40 8.74 3.25 -2.24
C VAL A 40 9.79 4.34 -2.50
N ALA A 41 11.07 3.97 -2.53
CA ALA A 41 12.13 4.96 -2.72
C ALA A 41 12.02 5.65 -4.07
N ASP A 42 11.67 4.88 -5.11
CA ASP A 42 11.52 5.44 -6.46
C ASP A 42 10.29 6.34 -6.55
N GLU A 43 9.15 5.85 -6.04
CA GLU A 43 7.89 6.58 -6.10
C GLU A 43 7.89 7.85 -5.26
N ALA A 44 8.55 7.82 -4.11
CA ALA A 44 8.63 8.99 -3.22
C ALA A 44 9.72 9.97 -3.62
N GLY A 45 10.56 9.62 -4.58
CA GLY A 45 11.63 10.48 -5.05
C GLY A 45 12.85 10.48 -4.16
N GLY A 46 13.04 9.45 -3.36
CA GLY A 46 14.21 9.31 -2.49
C GLY A 46 13.87 8.63 -1.19
N THR A 47 14.90 8.37 -0.39
CA THR A 47 14.73 7.77 0.93
C THR A 47 14.28 8.82 1.94
N MET A 48 13.75 8.37 3.07
CA MET A 48 13.27 9.23 4.17
C MET A 48 12.15 10.17 3.74
N ARG A 49 11.42 9.81 2.70
CA ARG A 49 10.26 10.53 2.23
C ARG A 49 9.04 9.65 2.27
N GLY A 50 7.93 10.22 2.64
CA GLY A 50 6.67 9.50 2.66
C GLY A 50 5.90 9.66 1.36
N ILE A 51 5.08 8.67 1.06
CA ILE A 51 4.14 8.73 -0.05
C ILE A 51 2.84 8.09 0.38
N VAL A 52 1.72 8.63 -0.10
CA VAL A 52 0.39 8.09 0.20
C VAL A 52 -0.22 7.60 -1.10
N LYS A 53 -0.74 6.37 -1.07
CA LYS A 53 -1.50 5.81 -2.19
C LYS A 53 -2.94 5.66 -1.74
N GLU A 54 -3.86 6.17 -2.53
CA GLU A 54 -5.29 6.16 -2.19
C GLU A 54 -6.07 5.30 -3.16
N PHE A 55 -6.96 4.47 -2.61
CA PHE A 55 -7.81 3.59 -3.40
C PHE A 55 -9.24 3.76 -2.94
N THR A 56 -10.12 4.12 -3.88
CA THR A 56 -11.54 4.35 -3.57
C THR A 56 -12.38 3.15 -3.98
N GLY A 57 -13.62 3.13 -3.50
CA GLY A 57 -14.58 2.10 -3.88
C GLY A 57 -14.22 0.70 -3.39
N ILE A 58 -13.53 0.60 -2.27
CA ILE A 58 -13.16 -0.71 -1.71
C ILE A 58 -14.35 -1.25 -0.92
N SER A 59 -14.93 -2.35 -1.39
CA SER A 59 -16.09 -2.96 -0.74
C SER A 59 -15.66 -3.82 0.44
N ALA A 60 -16.33 -3.66 1.56
CA ALA A 60 -16.03 -4.46 2.75
C ALA A 60 -17.32 -4.66 3.55
N ALA A 61 -17.53 -5.88 4.02
CA ALA A 61 -18.70 -6.24 4.82
C ALA A 61 -18.33 -6.53 6.27
N GLY A 62 -17.17 -6.12 6.72
CA GLY A 62 -16.69 -6.33 8.08
C GLY A 62 -15.19 -6.23 8.20
N THR A 63 -14.48 -6.81 7.26
CA THR A 63 -13.01 -6.85 7.31
C THR A 63 -12.44 -6.37 5.99
N ILE A 64 -11.36 -5.61 6.06
CA ILE A 64 -10.57 -5.25 4.89
C ILE A 64 -9.24 -5.96 5.01
N GLU A 65 -8.93 -6.79 4.02
CA GLU A 65 -7.71 -7.57 4.03
C GLU A 65 -6.67 -6.94 3.10
N LEU A 66 -5.47 -6.78 3.62
CA LEU A 66 -4.32 -6.32 2.85
C LEU A 66 -3.34 -7.47 2.72
N SER A 67 -2.82 -7.68 1.53
CA SER A 67 -1.82 -8.71 1.28
C SER A 67 -0.63 -8.08 0.59
N PHE A 68 0.55 -8.51 0.98
CA PHE A 68 1.81 -8.02 0.44
C PHE A 68 2.60 -9.20 -0.12
N ALA A 69 3.17 -9.04 -1.29
CA ALA A 69 4.02 -10.05 -1.90
C ALA A 69 5.39 -9.44 -2.18
N ASP A 70 6.41 -9.92 -1.49
CA ASP A 70 7.77 -9.42 -1.66
C ASP A 70 8.32 -9.82 -3.04
N ARG A 71 8.96 -8.88 -3.72
CA ARG A 71 9.68 -9.16 -4.96
C ARG A 71 11.17 -8.97 -4.77
N VAL A 72 11.57 -7.87 -4.14
CA VAL A 72 12.95 -7.61 -3.76
C VAL A 72 12.91 -7.08 -2.35
N GLY A 73 13.64 -7.71 -1.44
CA GLY A 73 13.62 -7.34 -0.04
C GLY A 73 12.27 -7.63 0.60
N GLN A 74 11.91 -6.89 1.61
CA GLN A 74 10.67 -7.07 2.35
C GLN A 74 9.72 -5.90 2.11
N ALA A 75 8.42 -6.18 2.03
CA ALA A 75 7.42 -5.14 1.93
C ALA A 75 7.40 -4.31 3.22
N CYS A 76 6.96 -3.06 3.11
CA CYS A 76 6.80 -2.19 4.27
C CYS A 76 5.51 -1.39 4.15
N LEU A 77 4.99 -0.97 5.29
CA LEU A 77 3.81 -0.11 5.36
C LEU A 77 3.94 0.70 6.64
N SER A 78 3.84 2.02 6.52
CA SER A 78 3.97 2.91 7.67
C SER A 78 2.64 3.18 8.36
N GLY A 79 1.55 3.17 7.63
CA GLY A 79 0.24 3.40 8.22
C GLY A 79 -0.88 3.17 7.23
N ILE A 80 -2.10 3.05 7.77
CA ILE A 80 -3.29 2.85 6.97
C ILE A 80 -4.40 3.75 7.50
N GLN A 81 -5.19 4.30 6.60
CA GLN A 81 -6.33 5.12 6.95
C GLN A 81 -7.54 4.62 6.16
N LEU A 82 -8.64 4.39 6.87
CA LEU A 82 -9.89 3.96 6.27
C LEU A 82 -10.91 5.07 6.41
N ILE A 83 -11.53 5.43 5.29
CA ILE A 83 -12.54 6.50 5.26
C ILE A 83 -13.80 5.92 4.65
N ALA A 84 -14.90 5.95 5.39
CA ALA A 84 -16.19 5.48 4.89
C ALA A 84 -16.68 6.42 3.79
N GLU A 85 -17.13 5.83 2.71
CA GLU A 85 -17.69 6.60 1.60
C GLU A 85 -19.19 6.80 1.72
#